data_63341b56304d5d5a86b1c720c273a8ef
#
_entry.id   63341b56304d5d5a86b1c720c273a8ef
#
_cell.length_a   1.000
_cell.length_b   1.000
_cell.length_c   1.000
_cell.angle_alpha   90.00
_cell.angle_beta   90.00
_cell.angle_gamma   90.00
#
_symmetry.space_group_name_H-M   'P 1'
#
loop_
_entity.id
_entity.type
_entity.pdbx_description
1 polymer ?
#
loop_
_entity_poly.entity_id
_entity_poly.type
_entity_poly.pdbx_seq_one_letter_code
_entity_poly.pdbx_strand_id
1 'polypeptide(L)'
;HSPFLPDAVERLDNAVKNLGLRAYKLLAPSIEEPIEDKRAWPVWEKCAELDIPALIHFGIQGGAGGTAWQQNINPLKLHDVAKAFPDVNFVVPHFGCAWERETLQLCWACPNVSVDTSGSLQWIRWVPGDVTVKYLYRKYYETVGPERILFGTDSSWFPRGFAIRYLQDQMRDCLDLNMHEDHIRLIFAGNAARLLKVSMS
;
A
#
# COMPACT_ATOMS: atom_id res chain seq x y z
N HIS A 1 7.87 10.77 -7.19
CA HIS A 1 7.74 12.23 -7.28
C HIS A 1 6.34 12.69 -6.89
N SER A 2 6.17 14.00 -6.60
CA SER A 2 4.86 14.58 -6.32
C SER A 2 3.98 14.58 -7.57
N PRO A 3 2.66 14.28 -7.46
CA PRO A 3 1.73 14.39 -8.59
C PRO A 3 1.45 15.84 -9.00
N PHE A 4 1.88 16.82 -8.21
CA PHE A 4 1.69 18.24 -8.45
C PHE A 4 2.84 18.92 -9.21
N LEU A 5 3.89 18.16 -9.57
CA LEU A 5 4.96 18.68 -10.41
C LEU A 5 4.44 18.95 -11.84
N PRO A 6 4.88 20.04 -12.49
CA PRO A 6 4.43 20.37 -13.85
C PRO A 6 4.67 19.25 -14.88
N ASP A 7 5.72 18.46 -14.67
CA ASP A 7 6.16 17.35 -15.55
C ASP A 7 5.85 15.97 -14.96
N ALA A 8 4.95 15.87 -13.96
CA ALA A 8 4.67 14.61 -13.26
C ALA A 8 4.22 13.49 -14.19
N VAL A 9 3.33 13.79 -15.14
CA VAL A 9 2.80 12.84 -16.11
C VAL A 9 3.88 12.35 -17.08
N GLU A 10 4.71 13.26 -17.58
CA GLU A 10 5.83 12.93 -18.49
C GLU A 10 6.86 12.05 -17.76
N ARG A 11 7.21 12.39 -16.53
CA ARG A 11 8.12 11.57 -15.69
C ARG A 11 7.57 10.16 -15.49
N LEU A 12 6.27 10.03 -15.20
CA LEU A 12 5.63 8.74 -15.01
C LEU A 12 5.66 7.91 -16.29
N ASP A 13 5.27 8.52 -17.41
CA ASP A 13 5.28 7.87 -18.73
C ASP A 13 6.68 7.36 -19.11
N ASN A 14 7.70 8.22 -18.95
CA ASN A 14 9.09 7.84 -19.17
C ASN A 14 9.57 6.72 -18.23
N ALA A 15 9.21 6.79 -16.94
CA ALA A 15 9.61 5.78 -15.95
C ALA A 15 9.06 4.39 -16.30
N VAL A 16 7.84 4.32 -16.78
CA VAL A 16 7.22 3.05 -17.17
C VAL A 16 7.71 2.56 -18.51
N LYS A 17 7.66 3.40 -19.57
CA LYS A 17 7.96 2.99 -20.93
C LYS A 17 9.44 2.77 -21.22
N ASN A 18 10.30 3.63 -20.66
CA ASN A 18 11.73 3.64 -20.96
C ASN A 18 12.60 3.02 -19.86
N LEU A 19 12.18 3.12 -18.57
CA LEU A 19 12.93 2.56 -17.45
C LEU A 19 12.35 1.25 -16.91
N GLY A 20 11.20 0.81 -17.42
CA GLY A 20 10.57 -0.47 -17.06
C GLY A 20 9.99 -0.52 -15.64
N LEU A 21 9.70 0.63 -15.02
CA LEU A 21 9.03 0.66 -13.72
C LEU A 21 7.58 0.19 -13.86
N ARG A 22 7.06 -0.48 -12.83
CA ARG A 22 5.76 -1.15 -12.90
C ARG A 22 4.73 -0.64 -11.88
N ALA A 23 5.05 0.42 -11.17
CA ALA A 23 4.16 1.02 -10.19
C ALA A 23 4.52 2.49 -9.94
N TYR A 24 3.54 3.28 -9.57
CA TYR A 24 3.75 4.63 -9.03
C TYR A 24 3.82 4.57 -7.51
N LYS A 25 4.81 5.23 -6.89
CA LYS A 25 4.92 5.32 -5.42
C LYS A 25 4.84 6.76 -4.95
N LEU A 26 3.96 7.01 -3.97
CA LEU A 26 3.77 8.30 -3.31
C LEU A 26 3.89 8.13 -1.80
N LEU A 27 4.52 9.11 -1.14
CA LEU A 27 4.50 9.29 0.32
C LEU A 27 3.57 10.48 0.59
N ALA A 28 2.30 10.21 0.86
CA ALA A 28 1.29 11.26 0.99
C ALA A 28 1.60 12.27 2.11
N PRO A 29 2.12 11.87 3.30
CA PRO A 29 2.50 12.83 4.33
C PRO A 29 3.68 13.75 3.97
N SER A 30 4.38 13.49 2.86
CA SER A 30 5.45 14.37 2.36
C SER A 30 4.96 15.37 1.31
N ILE A 31 3.66 15.41 1.02
CA ILE A 31 3.05 16.29 0.03
C ILE A 31 2.21 17.33 0.76
N GLU A 32 2.45 18.61 0.50
CA GLU A 32 1.74 19.71 1.15
C GLU A 32 0.31 19.88 0.61
N GLU A 33 0.11 19.67 -0.69
CA GLU A 33 -1.18 19.78 -1.33
C GLU A 33 -2.07 18.58 -0.98
N PRO A 34 -3.40 18.76 -0.83
CA PRO A 34 -4.34 17.66 -0.62
C PRO A 34 -4.27 16.66 -1.80
N ILE A 35 -4.10 15.37 -1.53
CA ILE A 35 -3.97 14.37 -2.60
C ILE A 35 -5.27 14.17 -3.39
N GLU A 36 -6.42 14.56 -2.81
CA GLU A 36 -7.72 14.59 -3.47
C GLU A 36 -7.90 15.78 -4.43
N ASP A 37 -6.98 16.74 -4.44
CA ASP A 37 -7.02 17.87 -5.35
C ASP A 37 -6.96 17.41 -6.81
N LYS A 38 -7.88 17.93 -7.63
CA LYS A 38 -8.00 17.56 -9.04
C LYS A 38 -6.75 17.87 -9.87
N ARG A 39 -5.85 18.72 -9.40
CA ARG A 39 -4.55 18.96 -10.05
C ARG A 39 -3.67 17.73 -10.07
N ALA A 40 -3.88 16.74 -9.17
CA ALA A 40 -3.20 15.46 -9.19
C ALA A 40 -3.82 14.44 -10.15
N TRP A 41 -5.06 14.65 -10.62
CA TRP A 41 -5.82 13.70 -11.42
C TRP A 41 -5.12 13.24 -12.70
N PRO A 42 -4.39 14.09 -13.46
CA PRO A 42 -3.67 13.64 -14.65
C PRO A 42 -2.66 12.50 -14.38
N VAL A 43 -2.13 12.41 -13.15
CA VAL A 43 -1.25 11.30 -12.76
C VAL A 43 -2.05 10.02 -12.56
N TRP A 44 -3.24 10.08 -11.98
CA TRP A 44 -4.12 8.92 -11.82
C TRP A 44 -4.68 8.44 -13.16
N GLU A 45 -5.04 9.34 -14.05
CA GLU A 45 -5.40 9.04 -15.44
C GLU A 45 -4.25 8.30 -16.15
N LYS A 46 -3.02 8.78 -15.97
CA LYS A 46 -1.83 8.13 -16.53
C LYS A 46 -1.56 6.75 -15.92
N CYS A 47 -1.80 6.56 -14.63
CA CYS A 47 -1.72 5.22 -14.01
C CYS A 47 -2.74 4.25 -14.64
N ALA A 48 -3.98 4.71 -14.88
CA ALA A 48 -5.00 3.90 -15.57
C ALA A 48 -4.59 3.59 -17.03
N GLU A 49 -4.13 4.59 -17.78
CA GLU A 49 -3.67 4.42 -19.18
C GLU A 49 -2.53 3.39 -19.28
N LEU A 50 -1.58 3.45 -18.36
CA LEU A 50 -0.41 2.55 -18.32
C LEU A 50 -0.73 1.21 -17.66
N ASP A 51 -1.93 1.07 -17.09
CA ASP A 51 -2.39 -0.09 -16.32
C ASP A 51 -1.35 -0.52 -15.27
N ILE A 52 -0.96 0.44 -14.42
CA ILE A 52 -0.02 0.25 -13.31
C ILE A 52 -0.67 0.59 -11.97
N PRO A 53 -0.33 -0.12 -10.88
CA PRO A 53 -0.82 0.22 -9.55
C PRO A 53 -0.16 1.49 -9.00
N ALA A 54 -0.88 2.17 -8.10
CA ALA A 54 -0.38 3.29 -7.32
C ALA A 54 -0.25 2.91 -5.84
N LEU A 55 0.97 2.86 -5.32
CA LEU A 55 1.26 2.60 -3.91
C LEU A 55 1.35 3.94 -3.18
N ILE A 56 0.42 4.20 -2.27
CA ILE A 56 0.35 5.47 -1.55
C ILE A 56 0.50 5.23 -0.05
N HIS A 57 1.64 5.66 0.50
CA HIS A 57 1.87 5.61 1.94
C HIS A 57 1.03 6.67 2.64
N PHE A 58 0.28 6.24 3.64
CA PHE A 58 -0.43 7.05 4.62
C PHE A 58 0.07 6.71 6.02
N GLY A 59 -0.45 7.41 7.02
CA GLY A 59 -0.12 7.16 8.42
C GLY A 59 1.24 7.73 8.83
N ILE A 60 1.75 7.23 9.94
CA ILE A 60 2.99 7.70 10.54
C ILE A 60 4.17 7.54 9.58
N GLN A 61 4.95 8.58 9.40
CA GLN A 61 6.13 8.58 8.55
C GLN A 61 7.38 9.01 9.30
N GLY A 62 8.48 8.27 9.09
CA GLY A 62 9.77 8.55 9.71
C GLY A 62 9.95 7.91 11.08
N GLY A 63 11.16 8.06 11.64
CA GLY A 63 11.51 7.64 12.99
C GLY A 63 11.44 8.79 14.00
N ALA A 64 12.40 8.84 14.95
CA ALA A 64 12.53 9.97 15.88
C ALA A 64 12.64 11.30 15.11
N GLY A 65 11.71 12.20 15.36
CA GLY A 65 11.57 13.44 14.58
C GLY A 65 10.70 13.32 13.32
N GLY A 66 10.03 12.17 13.11
CA GLY A 66 9.12 11.96 11.98
C GLY A 66 7.81 12.73 12.08
N THR A 67 6.98 12.57 11.05
CA THR A 67 5.70 13.28 10.90
C THR A 67 4.61 12.60 11.72
N ALA A 68 4.11 13.28 12.75
CA ALA A 68 2.99 12.83 13.57
C ALA A 68 1.63 13.33 13.06
N TRP A 69 1.62 14.47 12.36
CA TRP A 69 0.43 15.06 11.76
C TRP A 69 0.77 15.76 10.45
N GLN A 70 -0.05 15.51 9.45
CA GLN A 70 -0.05 16.19 8.15
C GLN A 70 -1.40 15.92 7.49
N GLN A 71 -1.91 16.83 6.67
CA GLN A 71 -3.26 16.73 6.10
C GLN A 71 -3.52 15.44 5.29
N ASN A 72 -2.48 14.88 4.66
CA ASN A 72 -2.56 13.65 3.89
C ASN A 72 -2.18 12.39 4.69
N ILE A 73 -2.14 12.47 6.03
CA ILE A 73 -1.79 11.31 6.86
C ILE A 73 -2.91 10.26 6.92
N ASN A 74 -4.17 10.72 6.78
CA ASN A 74 -5.34 9.85 6.87
C ASN A 74 -5.63 9.19 5.52
N PRO A 75 -5.66 7.85 5.43
CA PRO A 75 -5.93 7.13 4.18
C PRO A 75 -7.31 7.39 3.58
N LEU A 76 -8.30 7.84 4.36
CA LEU A 76 -9.61 8.23 3.84
C LEU A 76 -9.55 9.39 2.83
N LYS A 77 -8.46 10.15 2.80
CA LYS A 77 -8.19 11.14 1.75
C LYS A 77 -8.14 10.53 0.34
N LEU A 78 -7.89 9.23 0.24
CA LEU A 78 -7.88 8.51 -1.04
C LEU A 78 -9.29 8.14 -1.52
N HIS A 79 -10.32 8.23 -0.68
CA HIS A 79 -11.67 7.73 -1.01
C HIS A 79 -12.21 8.28 -2.33
N ASP A 80 -12.25 9.59 -2.49
CA ASP A 80 -12.84 10.23 -3.67
C ASP A 80 -11.99 9.98 -4.93
N VAL A 81 -10.68 9.92 -4.77
CA VAL A 81 -9.75 9.55 -5.86
C VAL A 81 -10.00 8.11 -6.31
N ALA A 82 -10.07 7.17 -5.36
CA ALA A 82 -10.32 5.76 -5.69
C ALA A 82 -11.68 5.55 -6.38
N LYS A 83 -12.71 6.30 -5.97
CA LYS A 83 -14.02 6.28 -6.63
C LYS A 83 -14.00 6.90 -8.03
N ALA A 84 -13.21 7.95 -8.25
CA ALA A 84 -13.09 8.60 -9.56
C ALA A 84 -12.26 7.78 -10.56
N PHE A 85 -11.34 6.95 -10.07
CA PHE A 85 -10.43 6.13 -10.89
C PHE A 85 -10.57 4.64 -10.57
N PRO A 86 -11.71 4.00 -10.90
CA PRO A 86 -11.97 2.59 -10.54
C PRO A 86 -11.01 1.61 -11.24
N ASP A 87 -10.42 1.99 -12.36
CA ASP A 87 -9.47 1.17 -13.12
C ASP A 87 -8.03 1.23 -12.57
N VAL A 88 -7.74 2.14 -11.63
CA VAL A 88 -6.45 2.19 -10.95
C VAL A 88 -6.50 1.30 -9.71
N ASN A 89 -5.55 0.37 -9.60
CA ASN A 89 -5.34 -0.40 -8.39
C ASN A 89 -4.50 0.41 -7.40
N PHE A 90 -5.12 0.89 -6.34
CA PHE A 90 -4.41 1.58 -5.26
C PHE A 90 -3.96 0.57 -4.20
N VAL A 91 -2.76 0.75 -3.66
CA VAL A 91 -2.24 -0.06 -2.56
C VAL A 91 -1.85 0.87 -1.41
N VAL A 92 -2.42 0.64 -0.23
CA VAL A 92 -2.05 1.33 1.01
C VAL A 92 -1.08 0.44 1.79
N PRO A 93 0.21 0.82 1.90
CA PRO A 93 1.20 0.01 2.59
C PRO A 93 0.97 -0.05 4.10
N HIS A 94 1.62 -1.07 4.72
CA HIS A 94 1.77 -1.19 6.17
C HIS A 94 0.45 -1.34 6.93
N PHE A 95 -0.58 -1.95 6.32
CA PHE A 95 -1.95 -1.97 6.86
C PHE A 95 -2.45 -0.58 7.30
N GLY A 96 -1.93 0.50 6.66
CA GLY A 96 -2.30 1.87 6.99
C GLY A 96 -1.43 2.57 8.03
N CYS A 97 -0.38 1.91 8.55
CA CYS A 97 0.62 2.52 9.43
C CYS A 97 0.03 3.36 10.57
N ALA A 98 -0.63 2.69 11.54
CA ALA A 98 -1.36 3.28 12.68
C ALA A 98 -2.69 3.98 12.32
N TRP A 99 -3.17 3.81 11.07
CA TRP A 99 -4.50 4.22 10.60
C TRP A 99 -5.26 3.01 10.04
N GLU A 100 -5.10 1.87 10.69
CA GLU A 100 -5.64 0.58 10.25
C GLU A 100 -7.16 0.57 10.14
N ARG A 101 -7.87 1.27 11.04
CA ARG A 101 -9.33 1.38 11.03
C ARG A 101 -9.81 2.14 9.80
N GLU A 102 -9.23 3.30 9.53
CA GLU A 102 -9.55 4.14 8.38
C GLU A 102 -9.20 3.45 7.07
N THR A 103 -8.07 2.75 7.04
CA THR A 103 -7.64 1.94 5.87
C THR A 103 -8.62 0.79 5.62
N LEU A 104 -9.08 0.10 6.66
CA LEU A 104 -10.06 -0.97 6.51
C LEU A 104 -11.40 -0.45 5.96
N GLN A 105 -11.86 0.71 6.47
CA GLN A 105 -13.05 1.38 5.97
C GLN A 105 -12.92 1.78 4.50
N LEU A 106 -11.75 2.32 4.12
CA LEU A 106 -11.42 2.68 2.73
C LEU A 106 -11.47 1.45 1.82
N CYS A 107 -10.79 0.36 2.20
CA CYS A 107 -10.79 -0.89 1.44
C CYS A 107 -12.20 -1.49 1.31
N TRP A 108 -13.00 -1.39 2.35
CA TRP A 108 -14.39 -1.84 2.31
C TRP A 108 -15.24 -1.01 1.33
N ALA A 109 -15.05 0.31 1.30
CA ALA A 109 -15.79 1.22 0.43
C ALA A 109 -15.31 1.21 -1.03
N CYS A 110 -14.03 0.93 -1.26
CA CYS A 110 -13.37 1.03 -2.57
C CYS A 110 -12.74 -0.32 -2.97
N PRO A 111 -13.39 -1.10 -3.86
CA PRO A 111 -12.92 -2.44 -4.23
C PRO A 111 -11.56 -2.44 -4.97
N ASN A 112 -11.15 -1.31 -5.54
CA ASN A 112 -9.86 -1.10 -6.18
C ASN A 112 -8.75 -0.66 -5.22
N VAL A 113 -9.00 -0.69 -3.90
CA VAL A 113 -7.98 -0.43 -2.88
C VAL A 113 -7.58 -1.71 -2.20
N SER A 114 -6.29 -1.99 -2.17
CA SER A 114 -5.62 -3.11 -1.51
C SER A 114 -4.69 -2.61 -0.42
N VAL A 115 -4.19 -3.50 0.42
CA VAL A 115 -3.16 -3.19 1.42
C VAL A 115 -1.93 -4.03 1.23
N ASP A 116 -0.77 -3.53 1.67
CA ASP A 116 0.37 -4.39 1.90
C ASP A 116 0.72 -4.51 3.40
N THR A 117 1.44 -5.55 3.74
CA THR A 117 1.75 -5.93 5.12
C THR A 117 3.12 -5.45 5.58
N SER A 118 3.84 -4.73 4.72
CA SER A 118 5.22 -4.30 4.96
C SER A 118 5.34 -3.41 6.20
N GLY A 119 6.47 -3.46 6.89
CA GLY A 119 6.75 -2.59 8.05
C GLY A 119 5.84 -2.74 9.26
N SER A 120 4.81 -3.58 9.22
CA SER A 120 3.77 -3.65 10.25
C SER A 120 4.30 -4.04 11.63
N LEU A 121 5.33 -4.90 11.70
CA LEU A 121 6.00 -5.27 12.95
C LEU A 121 6.69 -4.10 13.66
N GLN A 122 6.79 -2.94 13.02
CA GLN A 122 7.40 -1.76 13.64
C GLN A 122 6.37 -0.84 14.26
N TRP A 123 5.39 -0.36 13.49
CA TRP A 123 4.45 0.65 13.96
C TRP A 123 3.47 0.14 15.01
N ILE A 124 3.11 -1.16 15.01
CA ILE A 124 2.23 -1.74 16.02
C ILE A 124 2.75 -1.57 17.46
N ARG A 125 4.05 -1.34 17.64
CA ARG A 125 4.65 -1.09 18.97
C ARG A 125 4.36 0.30 19.52
N TRP A 126 3.86 1.21 18.69
CA TRP A 126 3.65 2.62 19.06
C TRP A 126 2.18 2.98 19.23
N VAL A 127 1.28 2.11 18.80
CA VAL A 127 -0.15 2.33 18.97
C VAL A 127 -0.65 1.75 20.26
N PRO A 128 -1.65 2.36 20.91
CA PRO A 128 -2.26 1.81 22.11
C PRO A 128 -3.07 0.55 21.80
N GLY A 129 -3.21 -0.34 22.79
CA GLY A 129 -3.94 -1.59 22.68
C GLY A 129 -3.07 -2.76 22.21
N ASP A 130 -3.68 -3.93 22.13
CA ASP A 130 -3.00 -5.18 21.79
C ASP A 130 -3.05 -5.48 20.29
N VAL A 131 -2.69 -4.49 19.46
CA VAL A 131 -2.63 -4.66 18.01
C VAL A 131 -1.46 -5.58 17.64
N THR A 132 -1.75 -6.66 16.93
CA THR A 132 -0.74 -7.60 16.42
C THR A 132 -0.89 -7.73 14.91
N VAL A 133 0.17 -8.18 14.21
CA VAL A 133 0.10 -8.45 12.77
C VAL A 133 -0.93 -9.53 12.48
N LYS A 134 -1.02 -10.56 13.32
CA LYS A 134 -2.06 -11.61 13.24
C LYS A 134 -3.48 -11.04 13.34
N TYR A 135 -3.71 -10.09 14.26
CA TYR A 135 -5.00 -9.39 14.37
C TYR A 135 -5.33 -8.64 13.09
N LEU A 136 -4.37 -7.91 12.52
CA LEU A 136 -4.54 -7.17 11.27
C LEU A 136 -4.86 -8.12 10.11
N TYR A 137 -4.09 -9.20 9.94
CA TYR A 137 -4.39 -10.23 8.93
C TYR A 137 -5.82 -10.73 9.03
N ARG A 138 -6.26 -11.12 10.24
CA ARG A 138 -7.63 -11.58 10.45
C ARG A 138 -8.65 -10.54 10.00
N LYS A 139 -8.48 -9.28 10.43
CA LYS A 139 -9.43 -8.21 10.12
C LYS A 139 -9.54 -7.91 8.63
N TYR A 140 -8.42 -7.78 7.94
CA TYR A 140 -8.43 -7.55 6.50
C TYR A 140 -8.91 -8.78 5.71
N TYR A 141 -8.46 -9.96 6.09
CA TYR A 141 -8.89 -11.20 5.46
C TYR A 141 -10.41 -11.42 5.55
N GLU A 142 -11.01 -11.21 6.73
CA GLU A 142 -12.45 -11.32 6.95
C GLU A 142 -13.25 -10.23 6.20
N THR A 143 -12.66 -9.04 6.01
CA THR A 143 -13.38 -7.88 5.47
C THR A 143 -13.25 -7.75 3.96
N VAL A 144 -12.05 -7.93 3.41
CA VAL A 144 -11.75 -7.63 2.00
C VAL A 144 -11.25 -8.84 1.19
N GLY A 145 -11.00 -9.95 1.86
CA GLY A 145 -10.54 -11.18 1.22
C GLY A 145 -9.03 -11.21 0.95
N PRO A 146 -8.50 -12.39 0.60
CA PRO A 146 -7.07 -12.60 0.37
C PRO A 146 -6.54 -11.89 -0.88
N GLU A 147 -7.39 -11.61 -1.87
CA GLU A 147 -7.01 -11.03 -3.17
C GLU A 147 -6.52 -9.59 -3.07
N ARG A 148 -6.78 -8.94 -1.93
CA ARG A 148 -6.44 -7.53 -1.70
C ARG A 148 -5.43 -7.30 -0.59
N ILE A 149 -4.74 -8.36 -0.16
CA ILE A 149 -3.63 -8.30 0.80
C ILE A 149 -2.35 -8.70 0.07
N LEU A 150 -1.32 -7.86 0.15
CA LEU A 150 -0.01 -8.11 -0.45
C LEU A 150 1.05 -8.24 0.64
N PHE A 151 1.88 -9.27 0.56
CA PHE A 151 3.04 -9.38 1.44
C PHE A 151 4.12 -8.37 1.06
N GLY A 152 4.77 -7.77 2.06
CA GLY A 152 5.93 -6.90 1.90
C GLY A 152 6.82 -6.89 3.14
N THR A 153 8.06 -6.42 3.00
CA THR A 153 9.04 -6.35 4.09
C THR A 153 9.43 -4.93 4.48
N ASP A 154 9.17 -3.95 3.64
CA ASP A 154 9.68 -2.58 3.77
C ASP A 154 11.22 -2.50 3.80
N SER A 155 11.88 -3.43 3.10
CA SER A 155 13.33 -3.50 2.99
C SER A 155 13.81 -2.63 1.83
N SER A 156 13.92 -1.32 2.09
CA SER A 156 14.17 -0.32 1.04
C SER A 156 15.60 0.23 1.02
N TRP A 157 16.47 -0.17 1.93
CA TRP A 157 17.81 0.38 2.06
C TRP A 157 18.83 -0.64 2.59
N PHE A 158 20.08 -0.48 2.17
CA PHE A 158 21.21 -1.22 2.69
C PHE A 158 21.69 -0.60 4.03
N PRO A 159 22.09 -1.40 5.04
CA PRO A 159 22.30 -2.87 5.02
C PRO A 159 21.08 -3.71 5.43
N ARG A 160 19.90 -3.14 5.50
CA ARG A 160 18.69 -3.81 6.02
C ARG A 160 18.36 -5.09 5.25
N GLY A 161 18.49 -5.07 3.92
CA GLY A 161 18.23 -6.22 3.07
C GLY A 161 16.84 -6.80 3.22
N PHE A 162 16.60 -7.99 2.68
CA PHE A 162 15.35 -8.71 2.84
C PHE A 162 15.21 -9.25 4.27
N ALA A 163 14.17 -8.82 4.98
CA ALA A 163 13.92 -9.22 6.35
C ALA A 163 13.20 -10.59 6.40
N ILE A 164 13.94 -11.68 6.34
CA ILE A 164 13.39 -13.05 6.35
C ILE A 164 12.46 -13.31 7.53
N ARG A 165 12.67 -12.68 8.67
CA ARG A 165 11.77 -12.79 9.83
C ARG A 165 10.37 -12.28 9.53
N TYR A 166 10.23 -11.22 8.71
CA TYR A 166 8.91 -10.72 8.30
C TYR A 166 8.13 -11.80 7.55
N LEU A 167 8.81 -12.53 6.66
CA LEU A 167 8.20 -13.66 5.95
C LEU A 167 7.80 -14.77 6.92
N GLN A 168 8.72 -15.20 7.79
CA GLN A 168 8.49 -16.32 8.69
C GLN A 168 7.39 -16.03 9.71
N ASP A 169 7.41 -14.86 10.33
CA ASP A 169 6.43 -14.48 11.35
C ASP A 169 5.04 -14.29 10.73
N GLN A 170 4.94 -13.61 9.59
CA GLN A 170 3.67 -13.40 8.91
C GLN A 170 3.10 -14.70 8.31
N MET A 171 3.95 -15.58 7.80
CA MET A 171 3.53 -16.91 7.35
C MET A 171 2.93 -17.72 8.51
N ARG A 172 3.58 -17.69 9.69
CA ARG A 172 3.07 -18.35 10.90
C ARG A 172 1.72 -17.76 11.31
N ASP A 173 1.57 -16.43 11.28
CA ASP A 173 0.30 -15.77 11.60
C ASP A 173 -0.85 -16.26 10.69
N CYS A 174 -0.59 -16.39 9.39
CA CYS A 174 -1.57 -16.90 8.44
C CYS A 174 -1.94 -18.37 8.68
N LEU A 175 -0.95 -19.22 8.99
CA LEU A 175 -1.16 -20.63 9.34
C LEU A 175 -1.96 -20.77 10.64
N ASP A 176 -1.64 -19.98 11.66
CA ASP A 176 -2.35 -19.96 12.94
C ASP A 176 -3.81 -19.48 12.81
N LEU A 177 -4.10 -18.68 11.78
CA LEU A 177 -5.45 -18.26 11.43
C LEU A 177 -6.19 -19.30 10.58
N ASN A 178 -5.58 -20.45 10.30
CA ASN A 178 -6.10 -21.49 9.42
C ASN A 178 -6.52 -20.98 8.03
N MET A 179 -5.76 -20.04 7.48
CA MET A 179 -6.00 -19.56 6.11
C MET A 179 -5.73 -20.69 5.12
N HIS A 180 -6.57 -20.78 4.08
CA HIS A 180 -6.37 -21.75 3.01
C HIS A 180 -5.03 -21.54 2.30
N GLU A 181 -4.35 -22.60 1.90
CA GLU A 181 -3.03 -22.53 1.27
C GLU A 181 -3.01 -21.64 0.02
N ASP A 182 -4.04 -21.73 -0.83
CA ASP A 182 -4.14 -20.87 -2.01
C ASP A 182 -4.27 -19.39 -1.66
N HIS A 183 -4.95 -19.06 -0.56
CA HIS A 183 -5.04 -17.68 -0.08
C HIS A 183 -3.69 -17.18 0.43
N ILE A 184 -2.93 -18.03 1.12
CA ILE A 184 -1.57 -17.71 1.54
C ILE A 184 -0.69 -17.45 0.31
N ARG A 185 -0.76 -18.29 -0.72
CA ARG A 185 -0.03 -18.11 -1.98
C ARG A 185 -0.40 -16.79 -2.68
N LEU A 186 -1.69 -16.43 -2.70
CA LEU A 186 -2.14 -15.14 -3.24
C LEU A 186 -1.51 -13.98 -2.48
N ILE A 187 -1.59 -13.99 -1.15
CA ILE A 187 -1.05 -12.91 -0.30
C ILE A 187 0.46 -12.74 -0.48
N PHE A 188 1.20 -13.86 -0.44
CA PHE A 188 2.67 -13.81 -0.41
C PHE A 188 3.34 -13.67 -1.79
N ALA A 189 2.61 -13.91 -2.88
CA ALA A 189 3.15 -13.78 -4.23
C ALA A 189 2.12 -13.38 -5.29
N GLY A 190 1.00 -14.10 -5.37
CA GLY A 190 0.07 -14.01 -6.49
C GLY A 190 -0.48 -12.60 -6.74
N ASN A 191 -0.88 -11.88 -5.68
CA ASN A 191 -1.43 -10.54 -5.82
C ASN A 191 -0.40 -9.54 -6.33
N ALA A 192 0.83 -9.58 -5.81
CA ALA A 192 1.92 -8.73 -6.30
C ALA A 192 2.27 -9.06 -7.75
N ALA A 193 2.37 -10.35 -8.10
CA ALA A 193 2.63 -10.78 -9.46
C ALA A 193 1.56 -10.29 -10.45
N ARG A 194 0.28 -10.41 -10.07
CA ARG A 194 -0.85 -9.92 -10.87
C ARG A 194 -0.80 -8.40 -11.06
N LEU A 195 -0.63 -7.63 -9.99
CA LEU A 195 -0.62 -6.17 -10.05
C LEU A 195 0.59 -5.62 -10.81
N LEU A 196 1.76 -6.24 -10.64
CA LEU A 196 3.01 -5.81 -11.29
C LEU A 196 3.24 -6.48 -12.66
N LYS A 197 2.33 -7.37 -13.08
CA LYS A 197 2.40 -8.11 -14.36
C LYS A 197 3.74 -8.83 -14.53
N VAL A 198 4.15 -9.56 -13.47
CA VAL A 198 5.35 -10.39 -13.49
C VAL A 198 4.95 -11.86 -13.45
N SER A 199 5.66 -12.71 -14.21
CA SER A 199 5.46 -14.15 -14.16
C SER A 199 6.02 -14.72 -12.86
N MET A 200 5.27 -15.61 -12.23
CA MET A 200 5.80 -16.43 -11.15
C MET A 200 6.53 -17.63 -11.78
N SER A 201 7.82 -17.74 -11.48
CA SER A 201 8.63 -18.90 -11.88
C SER A 201 8.43 -20.07 -10.92
#